data_bc41e52220da44c1586c1e7f20240d59
#
_entry.id   bc41e52220da44c1586c1e7f20240d59
#
_cell.length_a   1.000
_cell.length_b   1.000
_cell.length_c   1.000
_cell.angle_alpha   90.00
_cell.angle_beta   90.00
_cell.angle_gamma   90.00
#
_symmetry.space_group_name_H-M   'P 1'
#
loop_
_entity.id
_entity.type
_entity.pdbx_description
1 polymer ?
#
loop_
_entity_poly.entity_id
_entity_poly.type
_entity_poly.pdbx_seq_one_letter_code
_entity_poly.pdbx_strand_id
1 'polypeptide(L)'
;MSNIQNDFIAGIGNTPLIKLRAASEITGCNIYGKAEFLNPGGSVKDRAALALIKDAQEKKLISKGGTVVEGTAGNTGIGLGLLGNSLGYKTIIVMNDNQTQEKKDLLRNLGAELRLVTPKPYKDD
;
A
#
# COMPACT_ATOMS: atom_id res chain seq x y z
N MET A 1 13.86 0.77 26.32
CA MET A 1 13.18 -0.31 25.56
C MET A 1 13.61 -0.18 24.10
N SER A 2 14.13 -1.24 23.48
CA SER A 2 14.58 -1.17 22.09
C SER A 2 13.37 -1.00 21.16
N ASN A 3 13.39 0.03 20.31
CA ASN A 3 12.38 0.25 19.25
C ASN A 3 12.61 -0.66 18.03
N ILE A 4 13.17 -1.85 18.24
CA ILE A 4 13.40 -2.81 17.17
C ILE A 4 12.08 -3.48 16.83
N GLN A 5 11.66 -3.35 15.56
CA GLN A 5 10.51 -4.06 15.00
C GLN A 5 10.99 -5.34 14.32
N ASN A 6 10.21 -6.40 14.41
CA ASN A 6 10.60 -7.73 13.88
C ASN A 6 10.56 -7.79 12.34
N ASP A 7 9.72 -6.96 11.73
CA ASP A 7 9.54 -6.89 10.26
C ASP A 7 8.94 -5.54 9.82
N PHE A 8 8.80 -5.35 8.53
CA PHE A 8 8.16 -4.16 7.94
C PHE A 8 6.68 -4.04 8.31
N ILE A 9 6.00 -5.16 8.56
CA ILE A 9 4.56 -5.19 8.87
C ILE A 9 4.29 -4.49 10.20
N ALA A 10 5.18 -4.70 11.17
CA ALA A 10 5.11 -4.05 12.48
C ALA A 10 5.28 -2.52 12.40
N GLY A 11 5.87 -2.01 11.31
CA GLY A 11 6.01 -0.59 11.03
C GLY A 11 4.75 0.06 10.45
N ILE A 12 3.75 -0.70 10.06
CA ILE A 12 2.53 -0.15 9.46
C ILE A 12 1.65 0.45 10.56
N GLY A 13 1.28 1.71 10.38
CA GLY A 13 0.45 2.41 11.34
C GLY A 13 1.25 3.15 12.41
N ASN A 14 0.60 3.51 13.50
CA ASN A 14 1.16 4.34 14.58
C ASN A 14 1.89 5.62 14.09
N THR A 15 1.50 6.10 12.91
CA THR A 15 2.07 7.31 12.30
C THR A 15 1.81 8.53 13.19
N PRO A 16 2.74 9.47 13.32
CA PRO A 16 2.57 10.64 14.16
C PRO A 16 1.53 11.61 13.60
N LEU A 17 0.95 12.38 14.51
CA LEU A 17 0.14 13.54 14.19
C LEU A 17 1.02 14.78 14.27
N ILE A 18 1.17 15.50 13.17
CA ILE A 18 2.10 16.63 13.04
C ILE A 18 1.32 17.93 12.92
N LYS A 19 1.64 18.95 13.75
CA LYS A 19 1.05 20.28 13.60
C LYS A 19 1.56 20.95 12.31
N LEU A 20 0.64 21.35 11.46
CA LEU A 20 0.91 22.11 10.25
C LEU A 20 0.97 23.60 10.59
N ARG A 21 2.19 24.06 10.92
CA ARG A 21 2.41 25.39 11.46
C ARG A 21 1.89 26.50 10.55
N ALA A 22 2.31 26.53 9.29
CA ALA A 22 1.89 27.58 8.35
C ALA A 22 0.37 27.64 8.18
N ALA A 23 -0.29 26.50 7.99
CA ALA A 23 -1.74 26.44 7.88
C ALA A 23 -2.46 26.88 9.16
N SER A 24 -1.88 26.54 10.33
CA SER A 24 -2.42 26.95 11.62
C SER A 24 -2.31 28.47 11.84
N GLU A 25 -1.19 29.06 11.47
CA GLU A 25 -0.95 30.51 11.57
C GLU A 25 -1.88 31.33 10.65
N ILE A 26 -2.04 30.88 9.40
CA ILE A 26 -2.91 31.57 8.42
C ILE A 26 -4.38 31.54 8.86
N THR A 27 -4.83 30.43 9.44
CA THR A 27 -6.25 30.22 9.75
C THR A 27 -6.62 30.60 11.18
N GLY A 28 -5.65 30.79 12.07
CA GLY A 28 -5.87 30.95 13.50
C GLY A 28 -6.37 29.68 14.21
N CYS A 29 -6.36 28.53 13.53
CA CYS A 29 -6.81 27.24 14.05
C CYS A 29 -5.64 26.29 14.28
N ASN A 30 -5.80 25.27 15.15
CA ASN A 30 -4.85 24.19 15.26
C ASN A 30 -5.12 23.15 14.18
N ILE A 31 -4.29 23.11 13.14
CA ILE A 31 -4.40 22.16 12.02
C ILE A 31 -3.30 21.11 12.16
N TYR A 32 -3.68 19.82 12.09
CA TYR A 32 -2.77 18.70 12.19
C TYR A 32 -2.88 17.81 10.97
N GLY A 33 -1.74 17.26 10.53
CA GLY A 33 -1.66 16.26 9.47
C GLY A 33 -1.23 14.90 10.04
N LYS A 34 -1.93 13.86 9.68
CA LYS A 34 -1.54 12.48 9.98
C LYS A 34 -0.43 12.07 9.00
N ALA A 35 0.77 11.76 9.48
CA ALA A 35 1.95 11.51 8.63
C ALA A 35 1.93 10.11 8.02
N GLU A 36 0.93 9.78 7.20
CA GLU A 36 0.75 8.46 6.59
C GLU A 36 1.84 8.09 5.56
N PHE A 37 2.62 9.06 5.10
CA PHE A 37 3.82 8.83 4.28
C PHE A 37 4.96 8.13 5.04
N LEU A 38 4.87 8.01 6.35
CA LEU A 38 5.82 7.27 7.19
C LEU A 38 5.52 5.77 7.29
N ASN A 39 4.42 5.29 6.71
CA ASN A 39 4.23 3.86 6.56
C ASN A 39 5.32 3.26 5.63
N PRO A 40 5.69 1.99 5.78
CA PRO A 40 6.75 1.35 4.98
C PRO A 40 6.58 1.44 3.46
N GLY A 41 5.35 1.39 2.94
CA GLY A 41 5.02 1.59 1.53
C GLY A 41 4.73 3.05 1.17
N GLY A 42 4.92 3.98 2.11
CA GLY A 42 4.83 5.43 1.90
C GLY A 42 3.42 5.99 1.86
N SER A 43 2.39 5.26 2.27
CA SER A 43 1.02 5.77 2.24
C SER A 43 0.07 5.12 3.24
N VAL A 44 -1.11 5.73 3.40
CA VAL A 44 -2.22 5.15 4.20
C VAL A 44 -2.71 3.80 3.64
N LYS A 45 -2.40 3.46 2.39
CA LYS A 45 -2.84 2.21 1.75
C LYS A 45 -2.17 0.97 2.32
N ASP A 46 -1.04 1.11 2.99
CA ASP A 46 -0.41 0.02 3.73
C ASP A 46 -1.34 -0.55 4.81
N ARG A 47 -2.10 0.33 5.47
CA ARG A 47 -3.11 -0.08 6.45
C ARG A 47 -4.24 -0.91 5.80
N ALA A 48 -4.72 -0.47 4.64
CA ALA A 48 -5.77 -1.17 3.91
C ALA A 48 -5.26 -2.54 3.41
N ALA A 49 -4.07 -2.58 2.83
CA ALA A 49 -3.43 -3.81 2.38
C ALA A 49 -3.25 -4.81 3.54
N LEU A 50 -2.78 -4.34 4.70
CA LEU A 50 -2.63 -5.17 5.90
C LEU A 50 -3.98 -5.74 6.37
N ALA A 51 -5.03 -4.91 6.40
CA ALA A 51 -6.36 -5.35 6.78
C ALA A 51 -6.92 -6.41 5.83
N LEU A 52 -6.77 -6.20 4.51
CA LEU A 52 -7.21 -7.15 3.48
C LEU A 52 -6.51 -8.51 3.62
N ILE A 53 -5.19 -8.52 3.81
CA ILE A 53 -4.44 -9.77 3.98
C ILE A 53 -4.84 -10.49 5.27
N LYS A 54 -4.96 -9.77 6.40
CA LYS A 54 -5.39 -10.36 7.67
C LYS A 54 -6.80 -10.95 7.58
N ASP A 55 -7.74 -10.23 7.00
CA ASP A 55 -9.11 -10.71 6.79
C ASP A 55 -9.14 -11.98 5.93
N ALA A 56 -8.35 -12.00 4.85
CA ALA A 56 -8.24 -13.19 3.99
C ALA A 56 -7.61 -14.40 4.74
N GLN A 57 -6.63 -14.16 5.60
CA GLN A 57 -6.02 -15.20 6.44
C GLN A 57 -7.03 -15.74 7.48
N GLU A 58 -7.71 -14.86 8.20
CA GLU A 58 -8.71 -15.22 9.21
C GLU A 58 -9.87 -16.03 8.61
N LYS A 59 -10.31 -15.63 7.42
CA LYS A 59 -11.36 -16.34 6.65
C LYS A 59 -10.85 -17.57 5.91
N LYS A 60 -9.56 -17.89 6.00
CA LYS A 60 -8.92 -19.01 5.29
C LYS A 60 -9.08 -18.95 3.75
N LEU A 61 -9.19 -17.73 3.21
CA LEU A 61 -9.29 -17.49 1.77
C LEU A 61 -7.93 -17.55 1.07
N ILE A 62 -6.84 -17.40 1.85
CA ILE A 62 -5.47 -17.53 1.34
C ILE A 62 -4.66 -18.43 2.27
N SER A 63 -3.85 -19.32 1.67
CA SER A 63 -2.91 -20.19 2.36
C SER A 63 -1.47 -19.77 2.10
N LYS A 64 -0.52 -20.32 2.85
CA LYS A 64 0.93 -20.06 2.67
C LYS A 64 1.34 -20.28 1.21
N GLY A 65 2.04 -19.32 0.62
CA GLY A 65 2.45 -19.35 -0.78
C GLY A 65 1.32 -19.06 -1.79
N GLY A 66 0.14 -18.70 -1.30
CA GLY A 66 -1.00 -18.31 -2.14
C GLY A 66 -0.73 -17.05 -2.96
N THR A 67 -1.66 -16.71 -3.85
CA THR A 67 -1.53 -15.57 -4.75
C THR A 67 -2.57 -14.50 -4.42
N VAL A 68 -2.11 -13.28 -4.24
CA VAL A 68 -2.93 -12.07 -4.12
C VAL A 68 -2.99 -11.40 -5.49
N VAL A 69 -4.18 -11.10 -5.97
CA VAL A 69 -4.39 -10.41 -7.25
C VAL A 69 -5.18 -9.13 -6.99
N GLU A 70 -4.71 -8.01 -7.53
CA GLU A 70 -5.38 -6.72 -7.35
C GLU A 70 -5.33 -5.89 -8.63
N GLY A 71 -6.47 -5.30 -8.99
CA GLY A 71 -6.61 -4.34 -10.09
C GLY A 71 -6.36 -2.91 -9.63
N THR A 72 -5.12 -2.43 -9.67
CA THR A 72 -4.78 -1.10 -9.16
C THR A 72 -3.56 -0.51 -9.86
N ALA A 73 -3.57 0.80 -10.06
CA ALA A 73 -2.40 1.55 -10.52
C ALA A 73 -1.81 2.45 -9.40
N GLY A 74 -2.28 2.28 -8.16
CA GLY A 74 -1.97 3.17 -7.05
C GLY A 74 -1.26 2.50 -5.87
N ASN A 75 -1.29 3.23 -4.77
CA ASN A 75 -0.60 2.86 -3.53
C ASN A 75 -1.10 1.55 -2.89
N THR A 76 -2.32 1.10 -3.22
CA THR A 76 -2.82 -0.20 -2.78
C THR A 76 -1.94 -1.34 -3.30
N GLY A 77 -1.56 -1.27 -4.59
CA GLY A 77 -0.61 -2.23 -5.18
C GLY A 77 0.76 -2.22 -4.51
N ILE A 78 1.25 -1.05 -4.12
CA ILE A 78 2.51 -0.91 -3.38
C ILE A 78 2.41 -1.61 -2.02
N GLY A 79 1.36 -1.33 -1.25
CA GLY A 79 1.12 -1.98 0.04
C GLY A 79 0.97 -3.50 -0.06
N LEU A 80 0.22 -3.98 -1.05
CA LEU A 80 0.04 -5.43 -1.28
C LEU A 80 1.33 -6.10 -1.76
N GLY A 81 2.13 -5.45 -2.61
CA GLY A 81 3.44 -5.94 -3.05
C GLY A 81 4.40 -6.11 -1.88
N LEU A 82 4.49 -5.07 -1.02
CA LEU A 82 5.32 -5.10 0.18
C LEU A 82 4.90 -6.22 1.14
N LEU A 83 3.61 -6.33 1.45
CA LEU A 83 3.06 -7.34 2.35
C LEU A 83 3.15 -8.74 1.77
N GLY A 84 2.84 -8.90 0.48
CA GLY A 84 2.94 -10.19 -0.20
C GLY A 84 4.36 -10.74 -0.13
N ASN A 85 5.34 -9.91 -0.45
CA ASN A 85 6.75 -10.30 -0.35
C ASN A 85 7.15 -10.66 1.08
N SER A 86 6.78 -9.84 2.07
CA SER A 86 7.11 -10.07 3.49
C SER A 86 6.46 -11.34 4.06
N LEU A 87 5.27 -11.71 3.58
CA LEU A 87 4.50 -12.87 4.07
C LEU A 87 4.67 -14.13 3.22
N GLY A 88 5.46 -14.07 2.14
CA GLY A 88 5.70 -15.18 1.23
C GLY A 88 4.52 -15.53 0.32
N TYR A 89 3.68 -14.54 0.00
CA TYR A 89 2.64 -14.65 -1.02
C TYR A 89 3.16 -14.19 -2.38
N LYS A 90 2.61 -14.74 -3.45
CA LYS A 90 2.75 -14.14 -4.77
C LYS A 90 1.80 -12.95 -4.88
N THR A 91 2.27 -11.85 -5.45
CA THR A 91 1.44 -10.68 -5.69
C THR A 91 1.39 -10.38 -7.18
N ILE A 92 0.18 -10.34 -7.74
CA ILE A 92 -0.06 -9.96 -9.13
C ILE A 92 -0.85 -8.66 -9.14
N ILE A 93 -0.27 -7.64 -9.77
CA ILE A 93 -0.93 -6.34 -9.93
C ILE A 93 -1.34 -6.17 -11.39
N VAL A 94 -2.63 -6.02 -11.61
CA VAL A 94 -3.21 -5.70 -12.91
C VAL A 94 -3.34 -4.18 -13.03
N MET A 95 -2.70 -3.58 -14.02
CA MET A 95 -2.71 -2.14 -14.19
C MET A 95 -2.65 -1.73 -15.66
N ASN A 96 -3.10 -0.51 -15.95
CA ASN A 96 -3.03 0.03 -17.29
C ASN A 96 -1.57 0.21 -17.73
N ASP A 97 -1.27 -0.08 -18.99
CA ASP A 97 0.07 0.01 -19.59
C ASP A 97 0.57 1.46 -19.74
N ASN A 98 -0.31 2.45 -19.70
CA ASN A 98 0.01 3.88 -19.76
C ASN A 98 0.52 4.48 -18.43
N GLN A 99 0.73 3.66 -17.39
CA GLN A 99 1.35 4.13 -16.15
C GLN A 99 2.84 4.41 -16.33
N THR A 100 3.39 5.29 -15.50
CA THR A 100 4.80 5.69 -15.56
C THR A 100 5.74 4.49 -15.34
N GLN A 101 6.93 4.55 -15.93
CA GLN A 101 7.92 3.49 -15.80
C GLN A 101 8.37 3.34 -14.34
N GLU A 102 8.55 4.45 -13.61
CA GLU A 102 8.97 4.44 -12.20
C GLU A 102 7.99 3.65 -11.33
N LYS A 103 6.68 3.78 -11.60
CA LYS A 103 5.65 3.05 -10.86
C LYS A 103 5.70 1.55 -11.14
N LYS A 104 5.91 1.18 -12.40
CA LYS A 104 6.07 -0.22 -12.81
C LYS A 104 7.31 -0.85 -12.16
N ASP A 105 8.42 -0.12 -12.15
CA ASP A 105 9.68 -0.60 -11.59
C ASP A 105 9.61 -0.70 -10.06
N LEU A 106 8.96 0.26 -9.40
CA LEU A 106 8.72 0.18 -7.96
C LEU A 106 7.96 -1.10 -7.59
N LEU A 107 6.86 -1.41 -8.27
CA LEU A 107 6.07 -2.61 -8.00
C LEU A 107 6.87 -3.90 -8.25
N ARG A 108 7.66 -3.95 -9.33
CA ARG A 108 8.55 -5.10 -9.61
C ARG A 108 9.62 -5.26 -8.54
N ASN A 109 10.22 -4.16 -8.09
CA ASN A 109 11.23 -4.17 -7.02
C ASN A 109 10.66 -4.65 -5.68
N LEU A 110 9.36 -4.45 -5.45
CA LEU A 110 8.63 -5.00 -4.31
C LEU A 110 8.23 -6.48 -4.50
N GLY A 111 8.62 -7.10 -5.62
CA GLY A 111 8.35 -8.50 -5.89
C GLY A 111 7.01 -8.80 -6.53
N ALA A 112 6.26 -7.77 -6.97
CA ALA A 112 4.98 -7.98 -7.65
C ALA A 112 5.17 -8.35 -9.13
N GLU A 113 4.40 -9.33 -9.60
CA GLU A 113 4.21 -9.60 -11.02
C GLU A 113 3.22 -8.60 -11.60
N LEU A 114 3.58 -7.91 -12.69
CA LEU A 114 2.69 -6.96 -13.34
C LEU A 114 1.99 -7.60 -14.53
N ARG A 115 0.68 -7.42 -14.59
CA ARG A 115 -0.16 -7.69 -15.75
C ARG A 115 -0.62 -6.35 -16.33
N LEU A 116 -0.04 -5.95 -17.44
CA LEU A 116 -0.36 -4.71 -18.11
C LEU A 116 -1.53 -4.93 -19.06
N VAL A 117 -2.52 -4.04 -19.00
CA VAL A 117 -3.71 -4.06 -19.83
C VAL A 117 -3.86 -2.72 -20.55
N THR A 118 -4.35 -2.75 -21.79
CA THR A 118 -4.65 -1.54 -22.52
C THR A 118 -5.86 -0.82 -21.87
N PRO A 119 -5.76 0.49 -21.61
CA PRO A 119 -6.86 1.27 -21.06
C PRO A 119 -8.10 1.17 -21.94
N LYS A 120 -9.25 0.91 -21.33
CA LYS A 120 -10.54 0.99 -21.99
C LYS A 120 -11.39 2.04 -21.28
N PRO A 121 -12.24 2.80 -22.01
CA PRO A 121 -13.24 3.64 -21.39
C PRO A 121 -14.14 2.78 -20.49
N TYR A 122 -14.48 3.33 -19.33
CA TYR A 122 -15.54 2.73 -18.51
C TYR A 122 -16.83 2.83 -19.32
N LYS A 123 -17.41 1.68 -19.65
CA LYS A 123 -18.74 1.62 -20.23
C LYS A 123 -19.69 1.28 -19.11
N ASP A 124 -20.63 2.18 -18.84
CA ASP A 124 -21.85 1.86 -18.14
C ASP A 124 -22.63 0.92 -19.07
N ASP A 125 -22.63 -0.35 -18.79
CA ASP A 125 -23.55 -1.32 -19.41
C ASP A 125 -24.80 -1.42 -18.54
#